data_7b494af38079ceb29232fc35f0f65e81
#
_entry.id   7b494af38079ceb29232fc35f0f65e81
#
_cell.length_a   1.000
_cell.length_b   1.000
_cell.length_c   1.000
_cell.angle_alpha   90.00
_cell.angle_beta   90.00
_cell.angle_gamma   90.00
#
_symmetry.space_group_name_H-M   'P 1'
#
loop_
_entity.id
_entity.type
_entity.pdbx_description
1 polymer ?
#
loop_
_entity_poly.entity_id
_entity_poly.type
_entity_poly.pdbx_seq_one_letter_code
_entity_poly.pdbx_strand_id
1 'polypeptide(L)'
;MSVTLAARTRSCFPNFFAMALVLAGIVGFSQCLVAQQQSARPAKKQKPASELIKKQAPPKVSPRVLAQATPENLSVYISLEKQRAYLKVGDDVGIDTPISSGKRAGMTPKGTFLIVQKDADHRSNLYGSFVNKNDVIVRAGVSTKIDSAPSGTHFKGAPMKWFMRIGENLQSFRAEGMHTGLLPGYPASHGCVRLPEQTAKLIFEQVVVGTPVTIGD
;
A
#
# COMPACT_ATOMS: atom_id res chain seq x y z
N MET A 1 -46.23 29.91 -27.71
CA MET A 1 -45.79 31.22 -28.22
C MET A 1 -44.30 31.18 -28.42
N SER A 2 -43.94 31.13 -29.68
CA SER A 2 -42.86 31.74 -30.48
C SER A 2 -41.45 31.40 -30.03
N VAL A 3 -40.76 30.49 -30.66
CA VAL A 3 -40.01 30.49 -31.94
C VAL A 3 -39.10 31.71 -32.08
N THR A 4 -37.82 31.51 -32.11
CA THR A 4 -36.98 32.08 -33.17
C THR A 4 -35.67 31.27 -33.31
N LEU A 5 -35.51 30.71 -34.49
CA LEU A 5 -34.42 30.06 -35.15
C LEU A 5 -33.55 31.13 -35.84
N ALA A 6 -32.24 31.06 -35.72
CA ALA A 6 -31.37 31.81 -36.66
C ALA A 6 -30.15 30.94 -37.04
N ALA A 7 -30.10 30.69 -38.31
CA ALA A 7 -29.09 29.94 -39.03
C ALA A 7 -28.07 30.85 -39.74
N ARG A 8 -26.99 30.20 -40.23
CA ARG A 8 -26.05 30.62 -41.31
C ARG A 8 -24.92 31.56 -40.87
N THR A 9 -23.65 31.34 -41.32
CA THR A 9 -23.24 31.23 -42.73
C THR A 9 -21.92 30.49 -42.88
N ARG A 10 -21.85 29.72 -43.98
CA ARG A 10 -20.63 29.19 -44.60
C ARG A 10 -19.91 30.31 -45.35
N SER A 11 -18.56 30.28 -45.36
CA SER A 11 -17.77 30.99 -46.36
C SER A 11 -16.71 30.04 -46.91
N CYS A 12 -16.90 29.67 -48.17
CA CYS A 12 -15.90 29.11 -49.09
C CYS A 12 -15.23 30.23 -49.86
N PHE A 13 -13.93 30.08 -50.19
CA PHE A 13 -13.30 30.49 -51.46
C PHE A 13 -11.80 30.73 -51.29
N PRO A 14 -10.94 30.69 -52.37
CA PRO A 14 -10.59 29.57 -53.22
C PRO A 14 -9.04 29.43 -53.36
N ASN A 15 -8.69 28.36 -54.09
CA ASN A 15 -7.34 28.04 -54.63
C ASN A 15 -6.67 29.18 -55.36
N PHE A 16 -5.36 29.35 -55.15
CA PHE A 16 -4.45 29.88 -56.18
C PHE A 16 -3.24 28.97 -56.31
N PHE A 17 -3.10 28.40 -57.49
CA PHE A 17 -1.95 27.74 -58.04
C PHE A 17 -0.85 28.78 -58.27
N ALA A 18 0.36 28.52 -57.76
CA ALA A 18 1.57 29.09 -58.34
C ALA A 18 2.70 28.09 -58.25
N MET A 19 3.07 27.57 -59.40
CA MET A 19 4.16 26.71 -59.68
C MET A 19 5.45 27.57 -59.77
N ALA A 20 6.44 27.25 -58.96
CA ALA A 20 7.81 27.71 -59.19
C ALA A 20 8.81 26.60 -58.87
N LEU A 21 9.38 26.07 -59.93
CA LEU A 21 10.63 25.29 -59.90
C LEU A 21 11.81 26.17 -59.45
N VAL A 22 12.69 25.70 -58.56
CA VAL A 22 14.14 25.97 -58.64
C VAL A 22 14.92 25.03 -57.70
N LEU A 23 15.74 24.21 -58.30
CA LEU A 23 17.14 23.77 -57.99
C LEU A 23 17.53 23.23 -56.60
N ALA A 24 18.04 22.06 -56.71
CA ALA A 24 18.97 21.28 -55.96
C ALA A 24 19.90 22.03 -54.97
N GLY A 25 19.88 21.58 -53.74
CA GLY A 25 20.94 21.82 -52.76
C GLY A 25 20.97 20.65 -51.79
N ILE A 26 21.86 19.67 -52.12
CA ILE A 26 22.17 18.58 -51.19
C ILE A 26 23.04 19.17 -50.09
N VAL A 27 22.46 19.43 -48.91
CA VAL A 27 23.23 19.66 -47.71
C VAL A 27 22.97 18.45 -46.82
N GLY A 28 24.01 17.61 -46.73
CA GLY A 28 24.01 16.45 -45.84
C GLY A 28 23.99 16.92 -44.36
N PHE A 29 22.87 16.76 -43.74
CA PHE A 29 22.77 16.82 -42.28
C PHE A 29 23.20 15.46 -41.72
N SER A 30 24.48 15.38 -41.35
CA SER A 30 25.00 14.36 -40.46
C SER A 30 24.33 14.54 -39.11
N GLN A 31 23.24 13.80 -38.85
CA GLN A 31 22.68 13.69 -37.51
C GLN A 31 23.64 12.85 -36.67
N CYS A 32 24.44 13.54 -35.87
CA CYS A 32 25.23 12.93 -34.83
C CYS A 32 24.25 12.36 -33.77
N LEU A 33 24.00 11.06 -33.83
CA LEU A 33 23.31 10.31 -32.79
C LEU A 33 24.21 10.31 -31.53
N VAL A 34 24.03 11.30 -30.67
CA VAL A 34 24.56 11.26 -29.31
C VAL A 34 23.73 10.22 -28.55
N ALA A 35 24.22 8.99 -28.53
CA ALA A 35 23.70 7.95 -27.64
C ALA A 35 23.95 8.42 -26.20
N GLN A 36 22.88 8.88 -25.51
CA GLN A 36 22.91 9.10 -24.08
C GLN A 36 23.13 7.75 -23.40
N GLN A 37 24.37 7.45 -23.07
CA GLN A 37 24.69 6.41 -22.10
C GLN A 37 24.12 6.84 -20.75
N GLN A 38 22.89 6.40 -20.44
CA GLN A 38 22.39 6.39 -19.08
C GLN A 38 23.28 5.43 -18.30
N SER A 39 24.22 5.99 -17.54
CA SER A 39 24.99 5.24 -16.55
C SER A 39 24.03 4.63 -15.55
N ALA A 40 23.76 3.34 -15.68
CA ALA A 40 22.98 2.58 -14.69
C ALA A 40 23.70 2.71 -13.34
N ARG A 41 23.10 3.44 -12.40
CA ARG A 41 23.55 3.42 -11.00
C ARG A 41 23.62 1.96 -10.55
N PRO A 42 24.75 1.50 -9.98
CA PRO A 42 24.85 0.14 -9.50
C PRO A 42 23.74 -0.08 -8.45
N ALA A 43 22.86 -1.04 -8.72
CA ALA A 43 21.82 -1.43 -7.80
C ALA A 43 22.50 -1.88 -6.48
N LYS A 44 22.25 -1.18 -5.37
CA LYS A 44 22.69 -1.61 -4.05
C LYS A 44 22.16 -3.02 -3.85
N LYS A 45 23.06 -4.01 -3.71
CA LYS A 45 22.70 -5.40 -3.39
C LYS A 45 21.83 -5.39 -2.13
N GLN A 46 20.53 -5.68 -2.28
CA GLN A 46 19.63 -5.82 -1.15
C GLN A 46 20.06 -7.05 -0.36
N LYS A 47 20.21 -6.90 0.94
CA LYS A 47 20.49 -8.04 1.82
C LYS A 47 19.34 -9.04 1.75
N PRO A 48 19.61 -10.35 1.73
CA PRO A 48 18.55 -11.35 1.71
C PRO A 48 17.64 -11.22 2.93
N ALA A 49 16.33 -11.40 2.73
CA ALA A 49 15.31 -11.25 3.78
C ALA A 49 15.62 -12.08 5.04
N SER A 50 16.20 -13.28 4.87
CA SER A 50 16.63 -14.14 5.97
C SER A 50 17.68 -13.51 6.90
N GLU A 51 18.57 -12.67 6.38
CA GLU A 51 19.58 -11.96 7.16
C GLU A 51 18.99 -10.80 7.97
N LEU A 52 17.95 -10.16 7.45
CA LEU A 52 17.25 -9.04 8.10
C LEU A 52 16.32 -9.52 9.22
N ILE A 53 15.63 -10.65 9.03
CA ILE A 53 14.75 -11.27 10.05
C ILE A 53 15.51 -11.54 11.36
N LYS A 54 16.77 -11.99 11.27
CA LYS A 54 17.62 -12.29 12.43
C LYS A 54 17.96 -11.07 13.29
N LYS A 55 17.77 -9.86 12.79
CA LYS A 55 18.06 -8.59 13.50
C LYS A 55 16.87 -8.01 14.26
N GLN A 56 15.66 -8.48 13.98
CA GLN A 56 14.48 -8.01 14.73
C GLN A 56 14.40 -8.73 16.08
N ALA A 57 14.37 -7.95 17.17
CA ALA A 57 14.13 -8.50 18.50
C ALA A 57 12.75 -9.19 18.56
N PRO A 58 12.64 -10.36 19.21
CA PRO A 58 11.36 -11.05 19.35
C PRO A 58 10.32 -10.18 20.08
N PRO A 59 9.02 -10.55 19.98
CA PRO A 59 7.99 -9.90 20.76
C PRO A 59 8.23 -10.06 22.27
N LYS A 60 7.87 -9.02 23.02
CA LYS A 60 7.81 -9.05 24.47
C LYS A 60 6.36 -8.78 24.90
N VAL A 61 5.84 -9.60 25.78
CA VAL A 61 4.48 -9.47 26.33
C VAL A 61 4.57 -9.41 27.84
N SER A 62 3.90 -8.45 28.45
CA SER A 62 3.78 -8.28 29.90
C SER A 62 2.37 -8.63 30.35
N PRO A 63 2.08 -9.87 30.78
CA PRO A 63 0.74 -10.25 31.23
C PRO A 63 0.24 -9.39 32.41
N ARG A 64 1.16 -8.97 33.30
CA ARG A 64 0.84 -8.11 34.43
C ARG A 64 0.30 -6.74 34.00
N VAL A 65 0.88 -6.15 32.96
CA VAL A 65 0.42 -4.87 32.42
C VAL A 65 -0.90 -5.06 31.69
N LEU A 66 -1.01 -6.10 30.86
CA LEU A 66 -2.24 -6.40 30.12
C LEU A 66 -3.44 -6.71 31.02
N ALA A 67 -3.21 -7.28 32.21
CA ALA A 67 -4.29 -7.52 33.18
C ALA A 67 -4.92 -6.22 33.75
N GLN A 68 -4.29 -5.05 33.52
CA GLN A 68 -4.80 -3.74 33.92
C GLN A 68 -5.46 -2.97 32.75
N ALA A 69 -5.55 -3.62 31.59
CA ALA A 69 -6.09 -3.01 30.37
C ALA A 69 -7.60 -2.77 30.51
N THR A 70 -8.03 -1.56 30.17
CA THR A 70 -9.43 -1.19 29.97
C THR A 70 -9.55 -0.46 28.63
N PRO A 71 -10.73 -0.40 28.00
CA PRO A 71 -10.90 0.32 26.74
C PRO A 71 -10.39 1.77 26.78
N GLU A 72 -10.46 2.42 27.94
CA GLU A 72 -10.15 3.83 28.13
C GLU A 72 -8.65 4.09 28.28
N ASN A 73 -7.87 3.10 28.74
CA ASN A 73 -6.43 3.25 28.97
C ASN A 73 -5.55 2.58 27.91
N LEU A 74 -6.18 1.95 26.89
CA LEU A 74 -5.47 1.30 25.80
C LEU A 74 -5.11 2.28 24.68
N SER A 75 -3.89 2.16 24.17
CA SER A 75 -3.45 2.83 22.94
C SER A 75 -2.40 1.98 22.20
N VAL A 76 -2.28 2.20 20.89
CA VAL A 76 -1.24 1.58 20.06
C VAL A 76 -0.29 2.66 19.58
N TYR A 77 1.00 2.47 19.77
CA TYR A 77 2.04 3.29 19.16
C TYR A 77 2.86 2.46 18.17
N ILE A 78 3.05 2.98 16.96
CA ILE A 78 3.82 2.35 15.88
C ILE A 78 5.00 3.24 15.53
N SER A 79 6.22 2.74 15.75
CA SER A 79 7.46 3.37 15.30
C SER A 79 7.87 2.81 13.94
N LEU A 80 7.85 3.67 12.92
CA LEU A 80 8.28 3.31 11.56
C LEU A 80 9.79 3.21 11.47
N GLU A 81 10.52 4.01 12.23
CA GLU A 81 11.99 3.94 12.29
C GLU A 81 12.45 2.65 12.92
N LYS A 82 11.91 2.30 14.11
CA LYS A 82 12.31 1.09 14.84
C LYS A 82 11.69 -0.18 14.28
N GLN A 83 10.69 -0.07 13.39
CA GLN A 83 9.87 -1.19 12.91
C GLN A 83 9.30 -2.00 14.09
N ARG A 84 8.69 -1.27 15.04
CA ARG A 84 8.07 -1.82 16.26
C ARG A 84 6.66 -1.27 16.45
N ALA A 85 5.78 -2.10 16.99
CA ALA A 85 4.49 -1.66 17.52
C ALA A 85 4.41 -1.96 19.02
N TYR A 86 3.77 -1.05 19.73
CA TYR A 86 3.60 -1.11 21.18
C TYR A 86 2.11 -1.00 21.51
N LEU A 87 1.56 -2.02 22.18
CA LEU A 87 0.28 -1.87 22.87
C LEU A 87 0.58 -1.32 24.26
N LYS A 88 0.05 -0.15 24.55
CA LYS A 88 0.22 0.55 25.83
C LYS A 88 -1.05 0.44 26.67
N VAL A 89 -0.87 0.36 27.98
CA VAL A 89 -1.90 0.43 29.02
C VAL A 89 -1.54 1.62 29.88
N GLY A 90 -2.19 2.76 29.70
CA GLY A 90 -1.70 4.03 30.21
C GLY A 90 -0.29 4.34 29.65
N ASP A 91 0.67 4.54 30.56
CA ASP A 91 2.06 4.79 30.19
C ASP A 91 2.90 3.52 30.03
N ASP A 92 2.42 2.39 30.53
CA ASP A 92 3.13 1.11 30.52
C ASP A 92 3.00 0.37 29.19
N VAL A 93 4.04 -0.39 28.80
CA VAL A 93 4.05 -1.21 27.59
C VAL A 93 3.61 -2.63 27.94
N GLY A 94 2.41 -3.00 27.47
CA GLY A 94 1.87 -4.36 27.60
C GLY A 94 2.41 -5.33 26.54
N ILE A 95 2.55 -4.85 25.29
CA ILE A 95 3.13 -5.62 24.17
C ILE A 95 4.13 -4.73 23.43
N ASP A 96 5.34 -5.26 23.19
CA ASP A 96 6.35 -4.70 22.29
C ASP A 96 6.64 -5.75 21.20
N THR A 97 6.33 -5.48 19.94
CA THR A 97 6.38 -6.45 18.86
C THR A 97 7.02 -5.91 17.60
N PRO A 98 7.82 -6.72 16.86
CA PRO A 98 8.30 -6.31 15.56
C PRO A 98 7.17 -6.15 14.56
N ILE A 99 7.39 -5.30 13.55
CA ILE A 99 6.45 -5.08 12.45
C ILE A 99 7.16 -5.10 11.10
N SER A 100 6.36 -5.11 10.03
CA SER A 100 6.80 -4.71 8.69
C SER A 100 5.79 -3.73 8.11
N SER A 101 6.18 -2.46 8.03
CA SER A 101 5.38 -1.36 7.50
C SER A 101 5.48 -1.23 5.97
N GLY A 102 4.92 -0.18 5.39
CA GLY A 102 4.98 0.12 3.96
C GLY A 102 6.40 0.23 3.43
N LYS A 103 6.65 -0.39 2.27
CA LYS A 103 8.00 -0.50 1.65
C LYS A 103 8.60 0.82 1.14
N ARG A 104 7.82 1.88 1.06
CA ARG A 104 8.27 3.23 0.68
C ARG A 104 7.78 4.23 1.71
N ALA A 105 8.53 5.31 1.87
CA ALA A 105 8.12 6.44 2.72
C ALA A 105 6.70 6.91 2.33
N GLY A 106 5.86 7.18 3.32
CA GLY A 106 4.49 7.65 3.15
C GLY A 106 3.44 6.57 2.81
N MET A 107 3.84 5.32 2.50
CA MET A 107 2.86 4.24 2.27
C MET A 107 2.09 3.86 3.55
N THR A 108 2.77 3.77 4.68
CA THR A 108 2.12 3.76 5.99
C THR A 108 2.03 5.20 6.47
N PRO A 109 0.84 5.75 6.68
CA PRO A 109 0.67 7.15 7.06
C PRO A 109 1.20 7.40 8.47
N LYS A 110 1.78 8.57 8.71
CA LYS A 110 2.08 9.07 10.06
C LYS A 110 0.90 9.90 10.56
N GLY A 111 0.72 9.92 11.86
CA GLY A 111 -0.33 10.70 12.51
C GLY A 111 -1.03 9.94 13.61
N THR A 112 -2.15 10.50 14.08
CA THR A 112 -3.02 9.87 15.07
C THR A 112 -4.30 9.41 14.40
N PHE A 113 -4.68 8.17 14.68
CA PHE A 113 -5.82 7.47 14.11
C PHE A 113 -6.59 6.78 15.21
N LEU A 114 -7.75 6.22 14.84
CA LEU A 114 -8.51 5.31 15.67
C LEU A 114 -8.60 3.94 14.98
N ILE A 115 -8.75 2.88 15.74
CA ILE A 115 -9.25 1.60 15.22
C ILE A 115 -10.72 1.80 14.88
N VAL A 116 -11.10 1.64 13.60
CA VAL A 116 -12.46 1.91 13.11
C VAL A 116 -13.22 0.64 12.72
N GLN A 117 -12.50 -0.47 12.55
CA GLN A 117 -13.08 -1.77 12.22
C GLN A 117 -12.13 -2.89 12.69
N LYS A 118 -12.73 -4.00 13.12
CA LYS A 118 -12.01 -5.24 13.46
C LYS A 118 -12.65 -6.41 12.67
N ASP A 119 -11.79 -7.23 12.05
CA ASP A 119 -12.22 -8.40 11.27
C ASP A 119 -11.17 -9.52 11.44
N ALA A 120 -11.57 -10.61 12.10
CA ALA A 120 -10.65 -11.70 12.43
C ALA A 120 -10.17 -12.48 11.21
N ASP A 121 -11.00 -12.61 10.17
CA ASP A 121 -10.72 -13.41 8.96
C ASP A 121 -10.67 -12.58 7.68
N HIS A 122 -10.31 -11.31 7.81
CA HIS A 122 -10.21 -10.37 6.69
C HIS A 122 -9.37 -10.91 5.54
N ARG A 123 -9.83 -10.64 4.32
CA ARG A 123 -9.08 -10.86 3.08
C ARG A 123 -8.96 -9.59 2.29
N SER A 124 -7.81 -9.38 1.67
CA SER A 124 -7.60 -8.25 0.79
C SER A 124 -8.52 -8.33 -0.44
N ASN A 125 -9.20 -7.23 -0.75
CA ASN A 125 -9.93 -7.07 -2.02
C ASN A 125 -9.04 -6.60 -3.16
N LEU A 126 -7.79 -6.24 -2.86
CA LEU A 126 -6.86 -5.62 -3.80
C LEU A 126 -5.67 -6.51 -4.16
N TYR A 127 -5.11 -7.22 -3.19
CA TYR A 127 -3.93 -8.07 -3.38
C TYR A 127 -4.24 -9.53 -3.08
N GLY A 128 -3.75 -10.46 -3.92
CA GLY A 128 -4.06 -11.86 -3.74
C GLY A 128 -3.46 -12.75 -4.82
N SER A 129 -4.24 -13.74 -5.22
CA SER A 129 -3.89 -14.69 -6.27
C SER A 129 -5.09 -14.96 -7.16
N PHE A 130 -4.85 -15.29 -8.42
CA PHE A 130 -5.86 -15.94 -9.25
C PHE A 130 -5.80 -17.45 -9.01
N VAL A 131 -6.94 -18.03 -8.68
CA VAL A 131 -7.09 -19.45 -8.41
C VAL A 131 -8.12 -20.08 -9.37
N ASN A 132 -7.95 -21.38 -9.67
CA ASN A 132 -8.92 -22.12 -10.46
C ASN A 132 -10.15 -22.56 -9.62
N LYS A 133 -11.09 -23.29 -10.21
CA LYS A 133 -12.29 -23.79 -9.54
C LYS A 133 -12.04 -24.70 -8.31
N ASN A 134 -10.83 -25.26 -8.21
CA ASN A 134 -10.43 -26.12 -7.09
C ASN A 134 -9.54 -25.37 -6.08
N ASP A 135 -9.54 -24.04 -6.08
CA ASP A 135 -8.72 -23.18 -5.22
C ASP A 135 -7.19 -23.32 -5.40
N VAL A 136 -6.74 -23.97 -6.52
CA VAL A 136 -5.32 -24.06 -6.84
C VAL A 136 -4.84 -22.73 -7.40
N ILE A 137 -3.72 -22.23 -6.87
CA ILE A 137 -3.11 -20.96 -7.30
C ILE A 137 -2.58 -21.13 -8.73
N VAL A 138 -3.10 -20.34 -9.66
CA VAL A 138 -2.63 -20.24 -11.04
C VAL A 138 -1.64 -19.10 -11.19
N ARG A 139 -1.90 -17.96 -10.53
CA ARG A 139 -1.00 -16.80 -10.51
C ARG A 139 -1.07 -16.12 -9.15
N ALA A 140 0.07 -16.04 -8.47
CA ALA A 140 0.21 -15.39 -7.18
C ALA A 140 0.70 -13.93 -7.31
N GLY A 141 0.54 -13.15 -6.24
CA GLY A 141 1.08 -11.78 -6.15
C GLY A 141 0.40 -10.79 -7.09
N VAL A 142 -0.86 -11.00 -7.40
CA VAL A 142 -1.64 -10.16 -8.30
C VAL A 142 -2.34 -9.02 -7.57
N SER A 143 -2.66 -7.96 -8.31
CA SER A 143 -3.48 -6.85 -7.86
C SER A 143 -4.68 -6.66 -8.79
N THR A 144 -5.88 -6.60 -8.23
CA THR A 144 -7.12 -6.39 -9.01
C THR A 144 -7.16 -5.05 -9.76
N LYS A 145 -6.26 -4.11 -9.43
CA LYS A 145 -6.15 -2.82 -10.13
C LYS A 145 -5.41 -2.90 -11.46
N ILE A 146 -4.49 -3.85 -11.60
CA ILE A 146 -3.56 -3.88 -12.75
C ILE A 146 -3.50 -5.24 -13.45
N ASP A 147 -3.97 -6.31 -12.80
CA ASP A 147 -3.91 -7.67 -13.35
C ASP A 147 -5.30 -8.16 -13.73
N SER A 148 -5.40 -8.77 -14.91
CA SER A 148 -6.61 -9.44 -15.38
C SER A 148 -6.56 -10.93 -15.05
N ALA A 149 -7.72 -11.48 -14.69
CA ALA A 149 -7.85 -12.89 -14.36
C ALA A 149 -7.69 -13.76 -15.63
N PRO A 150 -6.80 -14.77 -15.62
CA PRO A 150 -6.76 -15.78 -16.68
C PRO A 150 -8.10 -16.51 -16.82
N SER A 151 -8.40 -17.01 -18.02
CA SER A 151 -9.64 -17.77 -18.26
C SER A 151 -9.78 -18.93 -17.29
N GLY A 152 -10.98 -19.14 -16.75
CA GLY A 152 -11.28 -20.19 -15.78
C GLY A 152 -10.74 -19.97 -14.38
N THR A 153 -10.30 -18.74 -14.05
CA THR A 153 -9.84 -18.38 -12.71
C THR A 153 -10.68 -17.27 -12.09
N HIS A 154 -10.62 -17.17 -10.74
CA HIS A 154 -11.19 -16.06 -9.99
C HIS A 154 -10.17 -15.51 -9.00
N PHE A 155 -10.40 -14.28 -8.55
CA PHE A 155 -9.54 -13.63 -7.57
C PHE A 155 -9.81 -14.18 -6.17
N LYS A 156 -8.74 -14.58 -5.48
CA LYS A 156 -8.75 -14.96 -4.06
C LYS A 156 -7.83 -14.00 -3.30
N GLY A 157 -8.42 -13.15 -2.46
CA GLY A 157 -7.69 -12.16 -1.67
C GLY A 157 -6.69 -12.80 -0.71
N ALA A 158 -5.54 -12.15 -0.54
CA ALA A 158 -4.55 -12.56 0.45
C ALA A 158 -5.16 -12.52 1.86
N PRO A 159 -4.91 -13.53 2.71
CA PRO A 159 -5.39 -13.52 4.09
C PRO A 159 -4.71 -12.40 4.89
N MET A 160 -5.51 -11.68 5.65
CA MET A 160 -5.10 -10.58 6.53
C MET A 160 -5.74 -10.78 7.90
N LYS A 161 -5.49 -11.94 8.53
CA LYS A 161 -6.10 -12.30 9.82
C LYS A 161 -5.84 -11.25 10.90
N TRP A 162 -6.79 -11.12 11.81
CA TRP A 162 -6.75 -10.18 12.92
C TRP A 162 -6.61 -8.73 12.43
N PHE A 163 -7.36 -8.39 11.38
CA PHE A 163 -7.30 -7.07 10.77
C PHE A 163 -7.97 -6.03 11.66
N MET A 164 -7.21 -4.96 11.92
CA MET A 164 -7.63 -3.77 12.66
C MET A 164 -7.46 -2.58 11.72
N ARG A 165 -8.54 -2.10 11.14
CA ARG A 165 -8.54 -0.94 10.23
C ARG A 165 -8.36 0.34 10.99
N ILE A 166 -7.59 1.27 10.45
CA ILE A 166 -7.44 2.62 11.02
C ILE A 166 -8.23 3.66 10.21
N GLY A 167 -8.57 4.75 10.87
CA GLY A 167 -9.21 5.93 10.28
C GLY A 167 -8.94 7.16 11.13
N GLU A 168 -9.12 8.35 10.57
CA GLU A 168 -8.92 9.63 11.27
C GLU A 168 -10.03 9.88 12.32
N ASN A 169 -11.19 9.30 12.11
CA ASN A 169 -12.34 9.29 13.02
C ASN A 169 -13.18 8.03 12.76
N LEU A 170 -14.23 7.77 13.54
CA LEU A 170 -15.04 6.57 13.45
C LEU A 170 -15.84 6.43 12.13
N GLN A 171 -15.97 7.47 11.33
CA GLN A 171 -16.64 7.48 10.03
C GLN A 171 -15.67 7.43 8.85
N SER A 172 -14.37 7.56 9.11
CA SER A 172 -13.32 7.59 8.10
C SER A 172 -12.62 6.23 8.04
N PHE A 173 -12.69 5.57 6.90
CA PHE A 173 -12.13 4.24 6.69
C PHE A 173 -10.93 4.32 5.73
N ARG A 174 -9.72 4.20 6.26
CA ARG A 174 -8.53 4.06 5.43
C ARG A 174 -8.42 2.63 4.85
N ALA A 175 -7.65 2.50 3.79
CA ALA A 175 -7.31 1.18 3.26
C ALA A 175 -6.31 0.44 4.16
N GLU A 176 -5.52 1.20 4.94
CA GLU A 176 -4.49 0.69 5.81
C GLU A 176 -5.07 0.21 7.16
N GLY A 177 -4.34 -0.70 7.76
CA GLY A 177 -4.62 -1.26 9.09
C GLY A 177 -3.45 -2.12 9.55
N MET A 178 -3.64 -2.76 10.69
CA MET A 178 -2.71 -3.75 11.25
C MET A 178 -3.28 -5.16 11.05
N HIS A 179 -2.44 -6.14 10.75
CA HIS A 179 -2.87 -7.54 10.57
C HIS A 179 -1.68 -8.51 10.64
N THR A 180 -1.96 -9.79 10.76
CA THR A 180 -0.95 -10.85 10.61
C THR A 180 -0.30 -10.81 9.23
N GLY A 181 1.02 -10.93 9.16
CA GLY A 181 1.69 -11.02 7.87
C GLY A 181 3.16 -11.43 7.98
N LEU A 182 3.77 -11.66 6.82
CA LEU A 182 5.20 -11.96 6.74
C LEU A 182 6.04 -10.74 7.13
N LEU A 183 6.96 -10.95 8.06
CA LEU A 183 7.93 -9.95 8.53
C LEU A 183 9.33 -10.30 8.01
N PRO A 184 9.81 -9.68 6.92
CA PRO A 184 11.14 -9.95 6.39
C PRO A 184 12.26 -9.20 7.15
N GLY A 185 11.93 -8.49 8.25
CA GLY A 185 12.88 -7.70 9.01
C GLY A 185 13.11 -6.27 8.48
N TYR A 186 12.33 -5.87 7.50
CA TYR A 186 12.35 -4.53 6.90
C TYR A 186 10.96 -4.12 6.40
N PRO A 187 10.69 -2.84 6.12
CA PRO A 187 9.45 -2.39 5.51
C PRO A 187 9.20 -3.07 4.16
N ALA A 188 8.09 -3.82 4.02
CA ALA A 188 7.81 -4.62 2.82
C ALA A 188 6.34 -4.66 2.41
N SER A 189 5.43 -3.97 3.14
CA SER A 189 4.01 -3.97 2.83
C SER A 189 3.65 -2.93 1.75
N HIS A 190 2.38 -2.91 1.37
CA HIS A 190 1.81 -1.89 0.49
C HIS A 190 1.09 -0.76 1.26
N GLY A 191 1.32 -0.67 2.58
CA GLY A 191 0.75 0.37 3.45
C GLY A 191 0.33 -0.16 4.82
N CYS A 192 -0.28 -1.32 4.88
CA CYS A 192 -0.64 -1.96 6.16
C CYS A 192 0.58 -2.29 7.02
N VAL A 193 0.36 -2.38 8.31
CA VAL A 193 1.37 -2.80 9.30
C VAL A 193 1.20 -4.28 9.57
N ARG A 194 2.19 -5.08 9.13
CA ARG A 194 2.20 -6.52 9.37
C ARG A 194 2.77 -6.83 10.75
N LEU A 195 2.15 -7.76 11.44
CA LEU A 195 2.49 -8.24 12.79
C LEU A 195 2.73 -9.75 12.77
N PRO A 196 3.53 -10.30 13.72
CA PRO A 196 3.53 -11.73 13.99
C PRO A 196 2.11 -12.19 14.40
N GLU A 197 1.71 -13.39 14.01
CA GLU A 197 0.35 -13.88 14.23
C GLU A 197 -0.09 -13.85 15.69
N GLN A 198 0.80 -14.32 16.59
CA GLN A 198 0.51 -14.35 18.03
C GLN A 198 0.22 -12.96 18.60
N THR A 199 1.06 -11.96 18.29
CA THR A 199 0.87 -10.60 18.80
C THR A 199 -0.23 -9.86 18.07
N ALA A 200 -0.48 -10.12 16.80
CA ALA A 200 -1.63 -9.60 16.09
C ALA A 200 -2.94 -10.04 16.75
N LYS A 201 -3.04 -11.34 17.10
CA LYS A 201 -4.19 -11.90 17.83
C LYS A 201 -4.35 -11.24 19.20
N LEU A 202 -3.28 -11.19 20.00
CA LEU A 202 -3.33 -10.58 21.33
C LEU A 202 -3.75 -9.10 21.29
N ILE A 203 -3.18 -8.31 20.36
CA ILE A 203 -3.58 -6.90 20.20
C ILE A 203 -5.04 -6.82 19.78
N PHE A 204 -5.46 -7.62 18.78
CA PHE A 204 -6.85 -7.67 18.33
C PHE A 204 -7.84 -8.00 19.46
N GLU A 205 -7.51 -8.91 20.35
CA GLU A 205 -8.37 -9.29 21.49
C GLU A 205 -8.48 -8.17 22.53
N GLN A 206 -7.43 -7.38 22.75
CA GLN A 206 -7.40 -6.31 23.74
C GLN A 206 -8.08 -5.03 23.26
N VAL A 207 -7.82 -4.61 22.00
CA VAL A 207 -8.30 -3.32 21.50
C VAL A 207 -9.77 -3.36 21.10
N VAL A 208 -10.43 -2.22 21.16
CA VAL A 208 -11.81 -2.01 20.70
C VAL A 208 -11.84 -0.99 19.57
N VAL A 209 -13.00 -0.90 18.87
CA VAL A 209 -13.27 0.22 17.96
C VAL A 209 -13.24 1.50 18.77
N GLY A 210 -12.49 2.49 18.32
CA GLY A 210 -12.21 3.74 19.05
C GLY A 210 -10.85 3.77 19.75
N THR A 211 -10.14 2.64 19.90
CA THR A 211 -8.78 2.63 20.48
C THR A 211 -7.84 3.52 19.67
N PRO A 212 -7.13 4.48 20.31
CA PRO A 212 -6.18 5.36 19.64
C PRO A 212 -4.98 4.60 19.07
N VAL A 213 -4.53 5.01 17.87
CA VAL A 213 -3.33 4.50 17.17
C VAL A 213 -2.49 5.68 16.75
N THR A 214 -1.28 5.80 17.26
CA THR A 214 -0.30 6.82 16.82
C THR A 214 0.79 6.15 16.01
N ILE A 215 1.06 6.68 14.81
CA ILE A 215 2.10 6.20 13.90
C ILE A 215 3.13 7.31 13.70
N GLY A 216 4.37 7.04 14.06
CA GLY A 216 5.47 7.98 13.98
C GLY A 216 6.80 7.31 13.66
N ASP A 217 7.88 8.04 13.86
CA ASP A 217 9.28 7.52 13.75
C ASP A 217 9.75 6.87 15.03
#